data_cdc64c3ad03d507e74a9f0bc690077ae
#
_entry.id   cdc64c3ad03d507e74a9f0bc690077ae
#
_cell.length_a   1.000
_cell.length_b   1.000
_cell.length_c   1.000
_cell.angle_alpha   90.00
_cell.angle_beta   90.00
_cell.angle_gamma   90.00
#
_symmetry.space_group_name_H-M   'P 1'
#
loop_
_entity.id
_entity.type
_entity.pdbx_description
1 polymer ?
#
loop_
_entity_poly.entity_id
_entity_poly.type
_entity_poly.pdbx_seq_one_letter_code
_entity_poly.pdbx_strand_id
1 'polypeptide(L)'
;MSTGRPRPPIPDTYAKALGDDDPVEAMAEAPDRLRRLVRGLTDRQLSTKPAPGKWSIKEIIAHLADGEVILGSRYRFIAAHDRPAIQGYDQDAFAAKLGPLNAKAADLIDDFAMVRAANLGLLERLPEEAWERVGLHSERGEESIRKLVYMYAGHDRHHVAQIETIRTGLFPKAGRRTVKAATAARKPKRPARRRPR
;
A
#
# COMPACT_ATOMS: atom_id res chain seq x y z
N MET A 1 13.66 15.67 3.88
CA MET A 1 14.09 17.07 3.89
C MET A 1 12.89 17.99 4.09
N SER A 2 12.66 18.44 5.30
CA SER A 2 11.60 19.42 5.60
C SER A 2 12.12 20.80 5.17
N THR A 3 11.65 21.32 4.06
CA THR A 3 12.14 22.56 3.45
C THR A 3 11.52 23.81 4.04
N GLY A 4 10.87 23.78 5.21
CA GLY A 4 10.22 24.96 5.82
C GLY A 4 9.10 25.61 4.98
N ARG A 5 8.81 25.09 3.79
CA ARG A 5 7.76 25.59 2.91
C ARG A 5 6.41 24.98 3.28
N PRO A 6 5.31 25.72 3.09
CA PRO A 6 3.98 25.21 3.40
C PRO A 6 3.66 23.98 2.55
N ARG A 7 2.90 23.07 3.14
CA ARG A 7 2.38 21.87 2.45
C ARG A 7 1.50 22.30 1.27
N PRO A 8 1.72 21.74 0.06
CA PRO A 8 0.88 22.04 -1.08
C PRO A 8 -0.53 21.45 -0.91
N PRO A 9 -1.57 22.06 -1.49
CA PRO A 9 -2.91 21.50 -1.47
C PRO A 9 -2.97 20.20 -2.28
N ILE A 10 -3.43 19.12 -1.62
CA ILE A 10 -3.67 17.78 -2.21
C ILE A 10 -5.07 17.32 -1.80
N PRO A 11 -5.64 16.28 -2.45
CA PRO A 11 -6.95 15.77 -2.08
C PRO A 11 -7.06 15.44 -0.59
N ASP A 12 -8.16 15.81 0.05
CA ASP A 12 -8.40 15.66 1.49
C ASP A 12 -8.18 14.22 1.98
N THR A 13 -8.59 13.24 1.20
CA THR A 13 -8.40 11.82 1.51
C THR A 13 -6.92 11.49 1.69
N TYR A 14 -6.07 12.00 0.80
CA TYR A 14 -4.63 11.76 0.86
C TYR A 14 -3.95 12.62 1.92
N ALA A 15 -4.41 13.85 2.11
CA ALA A 15 -3.92 14.72 3.18
C ALA A 15 -4.16 14.09 4.56
N LYS A 16 -5.37 13.55 4.79
CA LYS A 16 -5.73 12.84 6.03
C LYS A 16 -4.92 11.54 6.21
N ALA A 17 -4.71 10.79 5.13
CA ALA A 17 -3.96 9.53 5.20
C ALA A 17 -2.47 9.75 5.49
N LEU A 18 -1.89 10.83 4.97
CA LEU A 18 -0.50 11.20 5.23
C LEU A 18 -0.31 11.76 6.65
N GLY A 19 -1.29 12.52 7.16
CA GLY A 19 -1.16 13.19 8.45
C GLY A 19 0.05 14.13 8.48
N ASP A 20 0.86 14.06 9.52
CA ASP A 20 2.07 14.87 9.70
C ASP A 20 3.37 14.15 9.28
N ASP A 21 3.25 12.97 8.66
CA ASP A 21 4.40 12.20 8.19
C ASP A 21 5.21 13.00 7.15
N ASP A 22 6.54 12.83 7.16
CA ASP A 22 7.38 13.29 6.04
C ASP A 22 7.01 12.51 4.77
N PRO A 23 6.70 13.20 3.66
CA PRO A 23 6.21 12.52 2.47
C PRO A 23 7.27 11.63 1.81
N VAL A 24 8.55 12.00 1.85
CA VAL A 24 9.63 11.19 1.27
C VAL A 24 9.87 9.94 2.09
N GLU A 25 9.88 10.06 3.42
CA GLU A 25 9.97 8.90 4.34
C GLU A 25 8.76 7.97 4.17
N ALA A 26 7.54 8.54 4.10
CA ALA A 26 6.33 7.77 3.88
C ALA A 26 6.37 6.96 2.59
N MET A 27 6.88 7.55 1.49
CA MET A 27 7.09 6.88 0.22
C MET A 27 8.16 5.79 0.32
N ALA A 28 9.27 6.04 1.00
CA ALA A 28 10.36 5.07 1.17
C ALA A 28 9.91 3.82 1.96
N GLU A 29 9.05 3.99 2.96
CA GLU A 29 8.53 2.90 3.80
C GLU A 29 7.46 2.03 3.12
N ALA A 30 6.78 2.54 2.09
CA ALA A 30 5.60 1.90 1.52
C ALA A 30 5.84 0.45 1.04
N PRO A 31 6.93 0.10 0.33
CA PRO A 31 7.20 -1.27 -0.09
C PRO A 31 7.29 -2.25 1.08
N ASP A 32 7.97 -1.87 2.15
CA ASP A 32 8.13 -2.72 3.33
C ASP A 32 6.83 -2.87 4.12
N ARG A 33 6.01 -1.83 4.15
CA ARG A 33 4.65 -1.94 4.71
C ARG A 33 3.81 -2.93 3.92
N LEU A 34 3.85 -2.89 2.59
CA LEU A 34 3.17 -3.86 1.73
C LEU A 34 3.66 -5.29 1.99
N ARG A 35 4.98 -5.52 2.05
CA ARG A 35 5.55 -6.84 2.37
C ARG A 35 5.06 -7.38 3.71
N ARG A 36 4.97 -6.53 4.74
CA ARG A 36 4.42 -6.92 6.04
C ARG A 36 2.93 -7.29 5.98
N LEU A 37 2.14 -6.53 5.21
CA LEU A 37 0.70 -6.73 5.09
C LEU A 37 0.34 -8.01 4.34
N VAL A 38 1.11 -8.42 3.34
CA VAL A 38 0.83 -9.65 2.57
C VAL A 38 1.39 -10.92 3.22
N ARG A 39 2.26 -10.78 4.21
CA ARG A 39 2.91 -11.92 4.86
C ARG A 39 1.90 -12.91 5.44
N GLY A 40 2.03 -14.18 5.03
CA GLY A 40 1.20 -15.29 5.50
C GLY A 40 -0.17 -15.38 4.81
N LEU A 41 -0.46 -14.54 3.83
CA LEU A 41 -1.62 -14.70 2.95
C LEU A 41 -1.25 -15.55 1.73
N THR A 42 -2.17 -16.44 1.36
CA THR A 42 -2.05 -17.24 0.13
C THR A 42 -2.39 -16.39 -1.09
N ASP A 43 -1.94 -16.82 -2.28
CA ASP A 43 -2.25 -16.13 -3.54
C ASP A 43 -3.78 -16.00 -3.76
N ARG A 44 -4.53 -17.06 -3.44
CA ARG A 44 -6.00 -17.02 -3.47
C ARG A 44 -6.58 -15.92 -2.58
N GLN A 45 -6.07 -15.75 -1.36
CA GLN A 45 -6.53 -14.70 -0.45
C GLN A 45 -6.18 -13.31 -0.98
N LEU A 46 -4.99 -13.13 -1.53
CA LEU A 46 -4.54 -11.87 -2.12
C LEU A 46 -5.36 -11.48 -3.35
N SER A 47 -5.89 -12.46 -4.10
CA SER A 47 -6.74 -12.26 -5.27
C SER A 47 -8.24 -12.17 -4.94
N THR A 48 -8.63 -12.36 -3.66
CA THR A 48 -10.05 -12.30 -3.26
C THR A 48 -10.52 -10.85 -3.16
N LYS A 49 -11.58 -10.51 -3.90
CA LYS A 49 -12.20 -9.19 -3.84
C LYS A 49 -13.06 -9.05 -2.58
N PRO A 50 -13.00 -7.93 -1.85
CA PRO A 50 -13.81 -7.72 -0.64
C PRO A 50 -15.30 -7.56 -0.94
N ALA A 51 -15.66 -7.08 -2.12
CA ALA A 51 -17.03 -6.96 -2.61
C ALA A 51 -17.04 -6.85 -4.14
N PRO A 52 -18.19 -7.03 -4.82
CA PRO A 52 -18.33 -6.78 -6.25
C PRO A 52 -17.89 -5.36 -6.61
N GLY A 53 -17.11 -5.21 -7.68
CA GLY A 53 -16.59 -3.92 -8.15
C GLY A 53 -15.48 -3.30 -7.29
N LYS A 54 -14.98 -4.01 -6.26
CA LYS A 54 -13.83 -3.57 -5.47
C LYS A 54 -12.57 -4.33 -5.87
N TRP A 55 -11.44 -3.68 -5.73
CA TRP A 55 -10.13 -4.28 -5.98
C TRP A 55 -9.75 -5.26 -4.86
N SER A 56 -9.10 -6.34 -5.23
CA SER A 56 -8.40 -7.25 -4.33
C SER A 56 -7.08 -6.62 -3.84
N ILE A 57 -6.46 -7.21 -2.82
CA ILE A 57 -5.14 -6.77 -2.34
C ILE A 57 -4.12 -6.77 -3.48
N LYS A 58 -4.13 -7.80 -4.34
CA LYS A 58 -3.19 -7.93 -5.45
C LYS A 58 -3.41 -6.84 -6.51
N GLU A 59 -4.66 -6.50 -6.83
CA GLU A 59 -4.98 -5.41 -7.77
C GLU A 59 -4.54 -4.04 -7.20
N ILE A 60 -4.68 -3.81 -5.89
CA ILE A 60 -4.19 -2.57 -5.25
C ILE A 60 -2.66 -2.48 -5.32
N ILE A 61 -1.94 -3.59 -5.09
CA ILE A 61 -0.47 -3.60 -5.17
C ILE A 61 -0.02 -3.29 -6.61
N ALA A 62 -0.65 -3.90 -7.61
CA ALA A 62 -0.35 -3.61 -9.02
C ALA A 62 -0.63 -2.15 -9.38
N HIS A 63 -1.76 -1.59 -8.91
CA HIS A 63 -2.07 -0.18 -9.09
C HIS A 63 -1.00 0.76 -8.50
N LEU A 64 -0.44 0.42 -7.34
CA LEU A 64 0.67 1.17 -6.76
C LEU A 64 1.94 1.08 -7.63
N ALA A 65 2.26 -0.11 -8.15
CA ALA A 65 3.41 -0.32 -9.02
C ALA A 65 3.27 0.44 -10.36
N ASP A 66 2.13 0.32 -11.02
CA ASP A 66 1.84 1.03 -12.26
C ASP A 66 1.84 2.56 -12.06
N GLY A 67 1.20 3.01 -10.97
CA GLY A 67 1.17 4.42 -10.58
C GLY A 67 2.57 5.00 -10.35
N GLU A 68 3.49 4.21 -9.80
CA GLU A 68 4.87 4.62 -9.57
C GLU A 68 5.66 4.81 -10.87
N VAL A 69 5.43 3.97 -11.88
CA VAL A 69 6.01 4.13 -13.22
C VAL A 69 5.55 5.44 -13.84
N ILE A 70 4.23 5.70 -13.80
CA ILE A 70 3.64 6.94 -14.32
C ILE A 70 4.17 8.16 -13.57
N LEU A 71 4.26 8.09 -12.23
CA LEU A 71 4.80 9.16 -11.39
C LEU A 71 6.25 9.46 -11.74
N GLY A 72 7.07 8.43 -11.89
CA GLY A 72 8.48 8.58 -12.26
C GLY A 72 8.68 9.26 -13.62
N SER A 73 7.82 8.98 -14.59
CA SER A 73 7.82 9.69 -15.87
C SER A 73 7.48 11.18 -15.70
N ARG A 74 6.45 11.50 -14.87
CA ARG A 74 6.07 12.89 -14.61
C ARG A 74 7.19 13.69 -13.95
N TYR A 75 7.87 13.14 -12.95
CA TYR A 75 9.04 13.81 -12.35
C TYR A 75 10.10 14.17 -13.38
N ARG A 76 10.41 13.24 -14.30
CA ARG A 76 11.42 13.47 -15.34
C ARG A 76 11.01 14.54 -16.35
N PHE A 77 9.75 14.48 -16.80
CA PHE A 77 9.25 15.50 -17.73
C PHE A 77 9.21 16.89 -17.09
N ILE A 78 8.71 17.01 -15.86
CA ILE A 78 8.61 18.29 -15.15
C ILE A 78 10.02 18.84 -14.85
N ALA A 79 10.95 18.00 -14.45
CA ALA A 79 12.30 18.43 -14.14
C ALA A 79 13.09 18.90 -15.39
N ALA A 80 12.86 18.26 -16.55
CA ALA A 80 13.64 18.47 -17.76
C ALA A 80 13.04 19.51 -18.73
N HIS A 81 11.74 19.78 -18.67
CA HIS A 81 11.05 20.64 -19.64
C HIS A 81 10.32 21.81 -18.95
N ASP A 82 10.01 22.85 -19.72
CA ASP A 82 9.20 23.96 -19.23
C ASP A 82 7.72 23.65 -19.41
N ARG A 83 6.99 23.57 -18.26
CA ARG A 83 5.54 23.35 -18.18
C ARG A 83 5.02 22.23 -19.11
N PRO A 84 5.62 21.02 -19.10
CA PRO A 84 5.23 19.95 -20.00
C PRO A 84 3.81 19.48 -19.73
N ALA A 85 3.13 19.00 -20.78
CA ALA A 85 1.90 18.24 -20.61
C ALA A 85 2.21 16.92 -19.90
N ILE A 86 1.48 16.62 -18.83
CA ILE A 86 1.54 15.34 -18.13
C ILE A 86 0.17 14.65 -18.22
N GLN A 87 0.18 13.43 -18.74
CA GLN A 87 -1.05 12.72 -19.05
C GLN A 87 -1.66 12.04 -17.83
N GLY A 88 -3.00 12.10 -17.71
CA GLY A 88 -3.79 11.20 -16.87
C GLY A 88 -3.76 9.76 -17.41
N TYR A 89 -4.11 8.80 -16.57
CA TYR A 89 -4.30 7.41 -17.00
C TYR A 89 -5.53 6.80 -16.34
N ASP A 90 -6.17 5.88 -17.04
CA ASP A 90 -7.31 5.13 -16.53
C ASP A 90 -6.81 3.95 -15.68
N GLN A 91 -6.85 4.12 -14.38
CA GLN A 91 -6.40 3.11 -13.41
C GLN A 91 -7.25 1.83 -13.44
N ASP A 92 -8.55 1.94 -13.75
CA ASP A 92 -9.43 0.78 -13.84
C ASP A 92 -9.15 -0.03 -15.11
N ALA A 93 -8.83 0.65 -16.23
CA ALA A 93 -8.37 -0.02 -17.44
C ALA A 93 -7.03 -0.74 -17.21
N PHE A 94 -6.09 -0.16 -16.44
CA PHE A 94 -4.83 -0.81 -16.08
C PHE A 94 -5.10 -2.05 -15.23
N ALA A 95 -5.86 -1.93 -14.15
CA ALA A 95 -6.22 -3.05 -13.29
C ALA A 95 -6.94 -4.19 -14.04
N ALA A 96 -7.74 -3.86 -15.05
CA ALA A 96 -8.48 -4.84 -15.84
C ALA A 96 -7.65 -5.51 -16.94
N LYS A 97 -6.69 -4.78 -17.54
CA LYS A 97 -6.04 -5.21 -18.79
C LYS A 97 -4.59 -5.63 -18.64
N LEU A 98 -3.87 -5.16 -17.61
CA LEU A 98 -2.46 -5.53 -17.39
C LEU A 98 -2.27 -6.86 -16.65
N GLY A 99 -3.37 -7.54 -16.27
CA GLY A 99 -3.34 -8.90 -15.77
C GLY A 99 -2.71 -9.09 -14.38
N PRO A 100 -2.95 -8.20 -13.41
CA PRO A 100 -2.29 -8.28 -12.09
C PRO A 100 -2.54 -9.59 -11.35
N LEU A 101 -3.67 -10.25 -11.61
CA LEU A 101 -4.01 -11.52 -10.97
C LEU A 101 -3.15 -12.69 -11.46
N ASN A 102 -2.46 -12.56 -12.60
CA ASN A 102 -1.53 -13.56 -13.15
C ASN A 102 -0.11 -13.43 -12.57
N ALA A 103 0.23 -12.30 -11.94
CA ALA A 103 1.52 -12.08 -11.29
C ALA A 103 1.50 -12.59 -9.83
N LYS A 104 2.67 -12.84 -9.26
CA LYS A 104 2.80 -13.03 -7.80
C LYS A 104 2.82 -11.66 -7.11
N ALA A 105 2.15 -11.57 -5.96
CA ALA A 105 2.15 -10.30 -5.21
C ALA A 105 3.54 -9.86 -4.77
N ALA A 106 4.47 -10.81 -4.53
CA ALA A 106 5.85 -10.49 -4.21
C ALA A 106 6.55 -9.78 -5.38
N ASP A 107 6.38 -10.28 -6.60
CA ASP A 107 6.98 -9.70 -7.80
C ASP A 107 6.45 -8.27 -8.03
N LEU A 108 5.13 -8.05 -7.88
CA LEU A 108 4.52 -6.72 -7.98
C LEU A 108 5.05 -5.73 -6.92
N ILE A 109 5.31 -6.20 -5.69
CA ILE A 109 5.90 -5.37 -4.65
C ILE A 109 7.37 -5.07 -4.96
N ASP A 110 8.10 -6.01 -5.53
CA ASP A 110 9.49 -5.82 -5.91
C ASP A 110 9.61 -4.85 -7.10
N ASP A 111 8.72 -4.92 -8.09
CA ASP A 111 8.60 -3.94 -9.17
C ASP A 111 8.33 -2.52 -8.61
N PHE A 112 7.34 -2.41 -7.71
CA PHE A 112 7.05 -1.15 -7.03
C PHE A 112 8.26 -0.61 -6.28
N ALA A 113 8.95 -1.45 -5.51
CA ALA A 113 10.11 -1.05 -4.72
C ALA A 113 11.28 -0.57 -5.59
N MET A 114 11.53 -1.26 -6.71
CA MET A 114 12.61 -0.93 -7.64
C MET A 114 12.38 0.44 -8.30
N VAL A 115 11.18 0.67 -8.81
CA VAL A 115 10.81 1.94 -9.45
C VAL A 115 10.79 3.08 -8.41
N ARG A 116 10.28 2.83 -7.20
CA ARG A 116 10.29 3.76 -6.08
C ARG A 116 11.70 4.19 -5.72
N ALA A 117 12.62 3.26 -5.56
CA ALA A 117 14.02 3.55 -5.25
C ALA A 117 14.67 4.43 -6.35
N ALA A 118 14.40 4.13 -7.62
CA ALA A 118 14.89 4.93 -8.74
C ALA A 118 14.30 6.35 -8.76
N ASN A 119 13.05 6.53 -8.39
CA ASN A 119 12.38 7.82 -8.32
C ASN A 119 12.85 8.65 -7.11
N LEU A 120 12.99 8.04 -5.93
CA LEU A 120 13.54 8.71 -4.75
C LEU A 120 14.99 9.16 -4.99
N GLY A 121 15.81 8.30 -5.60
CA GLY A 121 17.17 8.68 -5.99
C GLY A 121 17.24 9.80 -7.04
N LEU A 122 16.22 9.94 -7.91
CA LEU A 122 16.10 11.12 -8.76
C LEU A 122 15.80 12.37 -7.93
N LEU A 123 14.76 12.30 -7.06
CA LEU A 123 14.34 13.45 -6.23
C LEU A 123 15.47 13.98 -5.34
N GLU A 124 16.29 13.07 -4.79
CA GLU A 124 17.46 13.42 -3.97
C GLU A 124 18.52 14.25 -4.75
N ARG A 125 18.67 13.98 -6.06
CA ARG A 125 19.64 14.69 -6.91
C ARG A 125 19.12 15.99 -7.52
N LEU A 126 17.80 16.23 -7.46
CA LEU A 126 17.23 17.45 -8.01
C LEU A 126 17.56 18.65 -7.13
N PRO A 127 17.93 19.80 -7.74
CA PRO A 127 18.10 21.04 -7.00
C PRO A 127 16.75 21.51 -6.45
N GLU A 128 16.79 22.29 -5.36
CA GLU A 128 15.59 22.71 -4.63
C GLU A 128 14.55 23.43 -5.51
N GLU A 129 15.01 24.27 -6.43
CA GLU A 129 14.17 24.99 -7.38
C GLU A 129 13.41 24.07 -8.34
N ALA A 130 13.93 22.88 -8.63
CA ALA A 130 13.25 21.93 -9.49
C ALA A 130 11.96 21.37 -8.86
N TRP A 131 11.88 21.35 -7.54
CA TRP A 131 10.71 20.89 -6.83
C TRP A 131 9.47 21.75 -7.05
N GLU A 132 9.66 23.02 -7.40
CA GLU A 132 8.59 23.98 -7.70
C GLU A 132 8.23 24.04 -9.19
N ARG A 133 8.98 23.36 -10.06
CA ARG A 133 8.63 23.25 -11.48
C ARG A 133 7.33 22.50 -11.64
N VAL A 134 6.50 22.94 -12.58
CA VAL A 134 5.13 22.41 -12.78
C VAL A 134 4.97 21.75 -14.15
N GLY A 135 4.19 20.69 -14.19
CA GLY A 135 3.59 20.13 -15.40
C GLY A 135 2.09 20.43 -15.46
N LEU A 136 1.52 20.33 -16.64
CA LEU A 136 0.11 20.58 -16.91
C LEU A 136 -0.63 19.24 -17.03
N HIS A 137 -1.30 18.81 -15.94
CA HIS A 137 -2.09 17.59 -15.96
C HIS A 137 -3.42 17.84 -16.69
N SER A 138 -3.79 16.93 -17.58
CA SER A 138 -5.00 17.07 -18.45
C SER A 138 -6.30 17.31 -17.67
N GLU A 139 -6.41 16.79 -16.44
CA GLU A 139 -7.63 16.85 -15.63
C GLU A 139 -7.49 17.72 -14.38
N ARG A 140 -6.27 17.85 -13.83
CA ARG A 140 -6.04 18.48 -12.52
C ARG A 140 -5.29 19.81 -12.60
N GLY A 141 -4.91 20.25 -13.82
CA GLY A 141 -4.18 21.50 -14.02
C GLY A 141 -2.72 21.41 -13.58
N GLU A 142 -2.21 22.47 -12.98
CA GLU A 142 -0.80 22.56 -12.58
C GLU A 142 -0.45 21.64 -11.40
N GLU A 143 0.58 20.85 -11.59
CA GLU A 143 1.14 19.96 -10.56
C GLU A 143 2.65 20.14 -10.49
N SER A 144 3.15 20.66 -9.36
CA SER A 144 4.58 20.71 -9.10
C SER A 144 5.12 19.34 -8.66
N ILE A 145 6.44 19.13 -8.79
CA ILE A 145 7.09 17.93 -8.24
C ILE A 145 6.77 17.81 -6.75
N ARG A 146 6.86 18.92 -5.99
CA ARG A 146 6.50 18.94 -4.56
C ARG A 146 5.06 18.45 -4.32
N LYS A 147 4.10 18.98 -5.08
CA LYS A 147 2.70 18.56 -4.97
C LYS A 147 2.52 17.08 -5.26
N LEU A 148 3.18 16.56 -6.30
CA LEU A 148 3.14 15.14 -6.64
C LEU A 148 3.71 14.26 -5.53
N VAL A 149 4.83 14.64 -4.89
CA VAL A 149 5.43 13.90 -3.77
C VAL A 149 4.45 13.82 -2.60
N TYR A 150 3.85 14.93 -2.17
CA TYR A 150 2.86 14.92 -1.09
C TYR A 150 1.62 14.10 -1.44
N MET A 151 1.13 14.24 -2.66
CA MET A 151 -0.07 13.55 -3.13
C MET A 151 0.15 12.03 -3.16
N TYR A 152 1.28 11.56 -3.69
CA TYR A 152 1.55 10.13 -3.80
C TYR A 152 1.97 9.50 -2.48
N ALA A 153 2.62 10.23 -1.59
CA ALA A 153 2.82 9.78 -0.21
C ALA A 153 1.49 9.51 0.50
N GLY A 154 0.53 10.43 0.38
CA GLY A 154 -0.81 10.25 0.93
C GLY A 154 -1.61 9.14 0.24
N HIS A 155 -1.46 9.00 -1.08
CA HIS A 155 -2.04 7.92 -1.87
C HIS A 155 -1.53 6.54 -1.40
N ASP A 156 -0.24 6.39 -1.18
CA ASP A 156 0.35 5.15 -0.65
C ASP A 156 -0.21 4.81 0.73
N ARG A 157 -0.25 5.79 1.65
CA ARG A 157 -0.83 5.62 3.00
C ARG A 157 -2.30 5.21 2.93
N HIS A 158 -3.08 5.81 2.02
CA HIS A 158 -4.48 5.46 1.80
C HIS A 158 -4.63 3.99 1.36
N HIS A 159 -3.86 3.56 0.36
CA HIS A 159 -3.94 2.19 -0.14
C HIS A 159 -3.37 1.14 0.83
N VAL A 160 -2.34 1.47 1.59
CA VAL A 160 -1.85 0.64 2.71
C VAL A 160 -2.96 0.41 3.74
N ALA A 161 -3.68 1.46 4.14
CA ALA A 161 -4.82 1.35 5.06
C ALA A 161 -5.98 0.55 4.46
N GLN A 162 -6.24 0.69 3.15
CA GLN A 162 -7.24 -0.10 2.43
C GLN A 162 -6.88 -1.60 2.45
N ILE A 163 -5.64 -1.96 2.16
CA ILE A 163 -5.15 -3.36 2.22
C ILE A 163 -5.30 -3.91 3.64
N GLU A 164 -4.95 -3.13 4.67
CA GLU A 164 -5.09 -3.53 6.06
C GLU A 164 -6.55 -3.81 6.43
N THR A 165 -7.48 -2.97 5.97
CA THR A 165 -8.92 -3.14 6.16
C THR A 165 -9.41 -4.43 5.48
N ILE A 166 -9.00 -4.69 4.24
CA ILE A 166 -9.36 -5.93 3.52
C ILE A 166 -8.80 -7.15 4.27
N ARG A 167 -7.52 -7.09 4.66
CA ARG A 167 -6.87 -8.18 5.38
C ARG A 167 -7.58 -8.50 6.69
N THR A 168 -7.88 -7.50 7.50
CA THR A 168 -8.51 -7.70 8.82
C THR A 168 -9.96 -8.13 8.70
N GLY A 169 -10.69 -7.63 7.70
CA GLY A 169 -12.09 -7.97 7.46
C GLY A 169 -12.28 -9.37 6.90
N LEU A 170 -11.47 -9.76 5.91
CA LEU A 170 -11.61 -11.07 5.24
C LEU A 170 -10.75 -12.17 5.85
N PHE A 171 -9.60 -11.83 6.44
CA PHE A 171 -8.60 -12.80 6.91
C PHE A 171 -8.11 -12.46 8.32
N PRO A 172 -9.02 -12.37 9.30
CA PRO A 172 -8.61 -12.10 10.68
C PRO A 172 -7.64 -13.19 11.13
N LYS A 173 -6.54 -12.79 11.80
CA LYS A 173 -5.64 -13.76 12.44
C LYS A 173 -6.52 -14.64 13.34
N ALA A 174 -6.51 -15.95 13.13
CA ALA A 174 -7.18 -16.88 14.04
C ALA A 174 -6.75 -16.53 15.45
N GLY A 175 -7.68 -16.06 16.30
CA GLY A 175 -7.41 -15.77 17.69
C GLY A 175 -6.70 -16.98 18.28
N ARG A 176 -5.67 -16.80 19.10
CA ARG A 176 -5.11 -17.88 19.92
C ARG A 176 -6.29 -18.58 20.56
N ARG A 177 -6.63 -19.79 20.08
CA ARG A 177 -7.56 -20.66 20.79
C ARG A 177 -6.97 -20.80 22.17
N THR A 178 -7.53 -20.07 23.13
CA THR A 178 -7.35 -20.38 24.54
C THR A 178 -7.85 -21.80 24.67
N VAL A 179 -6.91 -22.75 24.78
CA VAL A 179 -7.22 -24.11 25.18
C VAL A 179 -7.71 -23.96 26.61
N LYS A 180 -9.05 -23.88 26.78
CA LYS A 180 -9.66 -24.12 28.07
C LYS A 180 -9.25 -25.55 28.45
N ALA A 181 -8.31 -25.63 29.38
CA ALA A 181 -7.96 -26.90 30.01
C ALA A 181 -9.24 -27.48 30.57
N ALA A 182 -9.75 -28.53 29.91
CA ALA A 182 -10.80 -29.35 30.46
C ALA A 182 -10.17 -30.18 31.62
N THR A 183 -10.18 -29.59 32.80
CA THR A 183 -9.94 -30.34 34.04
C THR A 183 -11.11 -31.28 34.24
N ALA A 184 -11.10 -32.42 33.53
CA ALA A 184 -11.94 -33.56 33.86
C ALA A 184 -11.45 -34.14 35.18
N ALA A 185 -12.11 -33.80 36.26
CA ALA A 185 -11.95 -34.44 37.56
C ALA A 185 -12.24 -35.91 37.42
N ARG A 186 -11.21 -36.72 37.38
CA ARG A 186 -11.31 -38.19 37.46
C ARG A 186 -11.73 -38.54 38.90
N LYS A 187 -13.00 -38.87 39.11
CA LYS A 187 -13.48 -39.44 40.38
C LYS A 187 -12.74 -40.77 40.67
N PRO A 188 -12.20 -40.98 41.89
CA PRO A 188 -11.54 -42.23 42.23
C PRO A 188 -12.58 -43.35 42.34
N LYS A 189 -12.30 -44.48 41.69
CA LYS A 189 -13.09 -45.73 41.83
C LYS A 189 -12.93 -46.26 43.26
N ARG A 190 -14.07 -46.45 43.98
CA ARG A 190 -14.11 -47.13 45.27
C ARG A 190 -13.68 -48.60 45.09
N PRO A 191 -12.84 -49.18 46.03
CA PRO A 191 -12.50 -50.59 45.97
C PRO A 191 -13.67 -51.46 46.40
N ALA A 192 -13.85 -52.60 45.72
CA ALA A 192 -14.83 -53.60 45.98
C ALA A 192 -14.62 -54.27 47.34
N ARG A 193 -15.67 -54.30 48.19
CA ARG A 193 -15.65 -55.07 49.45
C ARG A 193 -15.66 -56.58 49.11
N ARG A 194 -14.67 -57.28 49.59
CA ARG A 194 -14.66 -58.77 49.65
C ARG A 194 -15.66 -59.22 50.73
N ARG A 195 -16.57 -60.15 50.38
CA ARG A 195 -17.37 -60.91 51.35
C ARG A 195 -16.53 -62.06 51.95
N PRO A 196 -16.63 -62.30 53.26
CA PRO A 196 -16.03 -63.50 53.88
C PRO A 196 -16.90 -64.72 53.65
N ARG A 197 -16.24 -65.88 53.64
CA ARG A 197 -16.90 -67.21 53.66
C ARG A 197 -17.37 -67.49 55.03
#